data_9f44f9ac69f09cac8a557c95bcfecb58
#
_entry.id   9f44f9ac69f09cac8a557c95bcfecb58
#
_cell.length_a   1.000
_cell.length_b   1.000
_cell.length_c   1.000
_cell.angle_alpha   90.00
_cell.angle_beta   90.00
_cell.angle_gamma   90.00
#
_symmetry.space_group_name_H-M   'P 1'
#
loop_
_entity.id
_entity.type
_entity.pdbx_description
1 polymer ?
#
loop_
_entity_poly.entity_id
_entity_poly.type
_entity_poly.pdbx_seq_one_letter_code
_entity_poly.pdbx_strand_id
1 'polypeptide(L)'
;MREVMEEIGIESWTGPFDPATRERAQEALERGLVLFFPRLPFTLADSEKDFLSADVANGKSKNISLDPMTGKIQGTALSGARAEALAAMIERFGAGATRLVHELLPNYADVERARTSYRPVEVKGRAYSRISDDRLLHVDAFPSRPMRGRRILRFFSNVAPQGA
;
A
#
# COMPACT_ATOMS: atom_id res chain seq x y z
N MET A 1 1.71 -25.36 -13.66
CA MET A 1 1.50 -24.46 -12.50
C MET A 1 0.89 -23.18 -13.03
N ARG A 2 -0.19 -22.69 -12.47
CA ARG A 2 -0.83 -21.45 -12.99
C ARG A 2 0.04 -20.27 -12.53
N GLU A 3 0.43 -19.42 -13.48
CA GLU A 3 1.15 -18.18 -13.18
C GLU A 3 0.25 -17.28 -12.31
N VAL A 4 0.79 -16.74 -11.24
CA VAL A 4 0.05 -15.90 -10.28
C VAL A 4 0.60 -14.48 -10.20
N MET A 5 1.77 -14.24 -10.82
CA MET A 5 2.50 -12.98 -10.71
C MET A 5 3.17 -12.64 -12.05
N GLU A 6 3.18 -11.36 -12.39
CA GLU A 6 3.90 -10.76 -13.51
C GLU A 6 4.95 -9.79 -12.98
N GLU A 7 6.21 -9.98 -13.35
CA GLU A 7 7.31 -9.10 -12.97
C GLU A 7 7.41 -7.93 -13.94
N ILE A 8 7.31 -6.71 -13.43
CA ILE A 8 7.44 -5.47 -14.19
C ILE A 8 8.71 -4.73 -13.74
N GLY A 9 9.69 -4.68 -14.63
CA GLY A 9 11.06 -4.21 -14.35
C GLY A 9 11.24 -2.69 -14.34
N ILE A 10 10.27 -1.92 -13.80
CA ILE A 10 10.41 -0.46 -13.65
C ILE A 10 11.24 -0.10 -12.41
N GLU A 11 11.93 1.05 -12.47
CA GLU A 11 12.82 1.55 -11.41
C GLU A 11 12.40 2.93 -10.88
N SER A 12 11.40 3.54 -11.52
CA SER A 12 10.90 4.86 -11.15
C SER A 12 9.42 4.81 -10.79
N TRP A 13 9.04 5.59 -9.76
CA TRP A 13 7.65 5.83 -9.38
C TRP A 13 6.89 6.72 -10.36
N THR A 14 7.61 7.32 -11.30
CA THR A 14 7.06 8.21 -12.33
C THR A 14 7.56 7.79 -13.70
N GLY A 15 6.67 7.91 -14.72
CA GLY A 15 7.02 7.66 -16.10
C GLY A 15 7.96 8.70 -16.73
N PRO A 16 8.06 8.68 -18.02
CA PRO A 16 7.17 7.95 -18.93
C PRO A 16 7.49 6.45 -18.98
N PHE A 17 6.45 5.62 -19.02
CA PHE A 17 6.59 4.17 -19.27
C PHE A 17 6.30 3.88 -20.74
N ASP A 18 7.05 2.95 -21.33
CA ASP A 18 6.83 2.56 -22.72
C ASP A 18 5.47 1.84 -22.90
N PRO A 19 4.89 1.90 -24.11
CA PRO A 19 3.57 1.31 -24.38
C PRO A 19 3.51 -0.21 -24.08
N ALA A 20 4.56 -0.96 -24.38
CA ALA A 20 4.59 -2.41 -24.16
C ALA A 20 4.58 -2.76 -22.66
N THR A 21 5.29 -2.00 -21.84
CA THR A 21 5.25 -2.15 -20.38
C THR A 21 3.85 -1.85 -19.81
N ARG A 22 3.17 -0.81 -20.30
CA ARG A 22 1.80 -0.46 -19.91
C ARG A 22 0.80 -1.55 -20.29
N GLU A 23 0.87 -2.03 -21.52
CA GLU A 23 0.00 -3.09 -22.03
C GLU A 23 0.17 -4.38 -21.22
N ARG A 24 1.42 -4.81 -21.01
CA ARG A 24 1.74 -6.00 -20.22
C ARG A 24 1.24 -5.90 -18.77
N ALA A 25 1.42 -4.76 -18.13
CA ALA A 25 0.94 -4.52 -16.77
C ALA A 25 -0.60 -4.59 -16.71
N GLN A 26 -1.30 -3.96 -17.66
CA GLN A 26 -2.74 -3.98 -17.73
C GLN A 26 -3.29 -5.38 -18.00
N GLU A 27 -2.77 -6.09 -18.99
CA GLU A 27 -3.20 -7.46 -19.32
C GLU A 27 -3.02 -8.41 -18.14
N ALA A 28 -1.89 -8.32 -17.45
CA ALA A 28 -1.63 -9.13 -16.26
C ALA A 28 -2.68 -8.90 -15.16
N LEU A 29 -3.00 -7.64 -14.86
CA LEU A 29 -4.05 -7.32 -13.88
C LEU A 29 -5.44 -7.77 -14.32
N GLU A 30 -5.80 -7.61 -15.59
CA GLU A 30 -7.09 -8.06 -16.11
C GLU A 30 -7.21 -9.61 -16.10
N ARG A 31 -6.09 -10.32 -16.19
CA ARG A 31 -6.01 -11.78 -16.00
C ARG A 31 -6.05 -12.19 -14.51
N GLY A 32 -6.03 -11.23 -13.58
CA GLY A 32 -6.04 -11.47 -12.14
C GLY A 32 -4.68 -11.84 -11.56
N LEU A 33 -3.58 -11.47 -12.23
CA LEU A 33 -2.22 -11.64 -11.72
C LEU A 33 -1.85 -10.51 -10.76
N VAL A 34 -0.86 -10.78 -9.90
CA VAL A 34 -0.21 -9.75 -9.08
C VAL A 34 0.95 -9.14 -9.89
N LEU A 35 1.02 -7.81 -9.98
CA LEU A 35 2.21 -7.15 -10.52
C LEU A 35 3.27 -7.08 -9.43
N PHE A 36 4.47 -7.53 -9.75
CA PHE A 36 5.64 -7.46 -8.87
C PHE A 36 6.67 -6.50 -9.45
N PHE A 37 7.10 -5.55 -8.64
CA PHE A 37 8.08 -4.51 -9.00
C PHE A 37 9.38 -4.70 -8.19
N PRO A 38 10.29 -5.58 -8.61
CA PRO A 38 11.47 -5.95 -7.82
C PRO A 38 12.46 -4.80 -7.62
N ARG A 39 12.42 -3.78 -8.48
CA ARG A 39 13.37 -2.67 -8.49
C ARG A 39 12.72 -1.31 -8.17
N LEU A 40 11.55 -1.34 -7.51
CA LEU A 40 10.81 -0.13 -7.14
C LEU A 40 10.65 -0.01 -5.61
N PRO A 41 11.71 0.23 -4.84
CA PRO A 41 11.61 0.38 -3.39
C PRO A 41 10.94 1.70 -3.03
N PHE A 42 10.18 1.70 -1.94
CA PHE A 42 9.81 2.94 -1.26
C PHE A 42 10.92 3.31 -0.27
N THR A 43 11.74 4.27 -0.65
CA THR A 43 12.88 4.69 0.16
C THR A 43 12.43 5.60 1.31
N LEU A 44 12.80 5.22 2.52
CA LEU A 44 12.64 6.06 3.71
C LEU A 44 13.79 7.06 3.82
N ALA A 45 13.49 8.31 4.19
CA ALA A 45 14.51 9.26 4.61
C ALA A 45 15.13 8.80 5.94
N ASP A 46 16.34 9.27 6.27
CA ASP A 46 16.99 8.89 7.53
C ASP A 46 16.15 9.26 8.74
N SER A 47 15.49 10.40 8.73
CA SER A 47 14.55 10.85 9.78
C SER A 47 13.27 10.01 9.88
N GLU A 48 12.94 9.22 8.86
CA GLU A 48 11.76 8.36 8.83
C GLU A 48 12.06 6.94 9.33
N LYS A 49 13.33 6.56 9.44
CA LYS A 49 13.74 5.22 9.91
C LYS A 49 13.28 4.92 11.33
N ASP A 50 13.15 5.94 12.17
CA ASP A 50 12.60 5.81 13.53
C ASP A 50 11.14 5.33 13.53
N PHE A 51 10.41 5.52 12.42
CA PHE A 51 9.03 5.04 12.29
C PHE A 51 8.93 3.53 12.08
N LEU A 52 10.04 2.84 11.82
CA LEU A 52 10.08 1.37 11.75
C LEU A 52 9.91 0.70 13.13
N SER A 53 10.00 1.46 14.23
CA SER A 53 9.76 0.96 15.57
C SER A 53 8.28 0.64 15.80
N ALA A 54 8.03 -0.45 16.54
CA ALA A 54 6.68 -0.83 16.98
C ALA A 54 6.00 0.25 17.85
N ASP A 55 6.79 1.08 18.54
CA ASP A 55 6.32 2.10 19.49
C ASP A 55 5.55 3.23 18.80
N VAL A 56 5.65 3.38 17.47
CA VAL A 56 4.88 4.39 16.75
C VAL A 56 3.39 4.02 16.64
N ALA A 57 3.03 2.75 16.86
CA ALA A 57 1.65 2.28 16.88
C ALA A 57 1.05 2.41 18.29
N ASN A 58 -0.25 2.73 18.37
CA ASN A 58 -0.94 2.87 19.65
C ASN A 58 -1.31 1.53 20.34
N GLY A 59 -0.92 0.39 19.78
CA GLY A 59 -1.21 -0.95 20.29
C GLY A 59 -2.68 -1.40 20.20
N LYS A 60 -3.61 -0.50 19.88
CA LYS A 60 -5.06 -0.80 19.79
C LYS A 60 -5.48 -1.09 18.34
N SER A 61 -4.83 -0.47 17.37
CA SER A 61 -5.14 -0.60 15.96
C SER A 61 -4.10 -1.49 15.26
N LYS A 62 -4.53 -2.30 14.29
CA LYS A 62 -3.61 -3.11 13.47
C LYS A 62 -2.70 -2.26 12.60
N ASN A 63 -3.21 -1.15 12.12
CA ASN A 63 -2.56 -0.27 11.18
C ASN A 63 -2.59 1.17 11.68
N ILE A 64 -1.58 1.93 11.30
CA ILE A 64 -1.64 3.39 11.27
C ILE A 64 -2.21 3.75 9.90
N SER A 65 -3.24 4.58 9.85
CA SER A 65 -3.95 4.91 8.61
C SER A 65 -4.07 6.42 8.43
N LEU A 66 -3.82 6.88 7.23
CA LEU A 66 -3.99 8.27 6.81
C LEU A 66 -5.20 8.36 5.88
N ASP A 67 -6.12 9.24 6.20
CA ASP A 67 -7.26 9.57 5.36
C ASP A 67 -6.84 10.67 4.37
N PRO A 68 -6.83 10.41 3.04
CA PRO A 68 -6.32 11.36 2.06
C PRO A 68 -7.21 12.60 1.90
N MET A 69 -8.49 12.53 2.28
CA MET A 69 -9.43 13.64 2.14
C MET A 69 -9.33 14.64 3.29
N THR A 70 -9.06 14.13 4.50
CA THR A 70 -9.03 14.95 5.71
C THR A 70 -7.64 15.20 6.27
N GLY A 71 -6.63 14.47 5.78
CA GLY A 71 -5.27 14.47 6.34
C GLY A 71 -5.19 13.84 7.73
N LYS A 72 -6.27 13.25 8.23
CA LYS A 72 -6.32 12.69 9.58
C LYS A 72 -5.57 11.37 9.67
N ILE A 73 -4.57 11.33 10.55
CA ILE A 73 -3.87 10.09 10.91
C ILE A 73 -4.54 9.43 12.12
N GLN A 74 -4.62 8.10 12.11
CA GLN A 74 -5.21 7.28 13.17
C GLN A 74 -4.32 6.06 13.43
N GLY A 75 -4.40 5.51 14.64
CA GLY A 75 -3.68 4.27 14.98
C GLY A 75 -2.25 4.49 15.47
N THR A 76 -1.74 5.73 15.48
CA THR A 76 -0.42 6.06 16.00
C THR A 76 -0.46 6.42 17.49
N ALA A 77 0.65 6.18 18.19
CA ALA A 77 0.92 6.69 19.54
C ALA A 77 1.59 8.07 19.52
N LEU A 78 2.04 8.52 18.34
CA LEU A 78 2.73 9.80 18.19
C LEU A 78 1.75 10.99 18.23
N SER A 79 2.27 12.16 18.59
CA SER A 79 1.54 13.44 18.60
C SER A 79 2.43 14.58 18.07
N GLY A 80 1.81 15.73 17.78
CA GLY A 80 2.50 16.94 17.32
C GLY A 80 3.35 16.69 16.07
N ALA A 81 4.49 17.34 15.96
CA ALA A 81 5.37 17.30 14.81
C ALA A 81 5.78 15.86 14.36
N ARG A 82 5.92 14.92 15.32
CA ARG A 82 6.24 13.52 14.96
C ARG A 82 5.08 12.81 14.29
N ALA A 83 3.84 13.07 14.71
CA ALA A 83 2.66 12.52 14.04
C ALA A 83 2.49 13.13 12.64
N GLU A 84 2.77 14.41 12.48
CA GLU A 84 2.75 15.11 11.20
C GLU A 84 3.82 14.55 10.24
N ALA A 85 5.05 14.31 10.72
CA ALA A 85 6.10 13.69 9.91
C ALA A 85 5.74 12.26 9.46
N LEU A 86 5.15 11.46 10.35
CA LEU A 86 4.66 10.13 10.00
C LEU A 86 3.51 10.22 8.97
N ALA A 87 2.59 11.15 9.13
CA ALA A 87 1.52 11.38 8.17
C ALA A 87 2.09 11.78 6.79
N ALA A 88 3.11 12.64 6.75
CA ALA A 88 3.78 13.05 5.52
C ALA A 88 4.47 11.87 4.80
N MET A 89 5.11 10.96 5.55
CA MET A 89 5.69 9.73 5.00
C MET A 89 4.61 8.85 4.35
N ILE A 90 3.49 8.63 5.06
CA ILE A 90 2.38 7.81 4.55
C ILE A 90 1.73 8.49 3.33
N GLU A 91 1.57 9.81 3.35
CA GLU A 91 1.04 10.59 2.22
C GLU A 91 1.94 10.47 0.99
N ARG A 92 3.26 10.59 1.17
CA ARG A 92 4.24 10.46 0.09
C ARG A 92 4.13 9.09 -0.60
N PHE A 93 3.97 8.02 0.17
CA PHE A 93 3.72 6.68 -0.39
C PHE A 93 2.40 6.63 -1.16
N GLY A 94 1.31 7.08 -0.56
CA GLY A 94 -0.02 7.03 -1.18
C GLY A 94 -0.10 7.87 -2.46
N ALA A 95 0.48 9.07 -2.46
CA ALA A 95 0.55 9.94 -3.63
C ALA A 95 1.42 9.32 -4.74
N GLY A 96 2.57 8.73 -4.37
CA GLY A 96 3.46 8.04 -5.30
C GLY A 96 2.76 6.85 -5.97
N ALA A 97 2.10 6.00 -5.19
CA ALA A 97 1.36 4.84 -5.69
C ALA A 97 0.21 5.27 -6.63
N THR A 98 -0.54 6.31 -6.27
CA THR A 98 -1.61 6.85 -7.12
C THR A 98 -1.06 7.35 -8.45
N ARG A 99 0.04 8.11 -8.43
CA ARG A 99 0.70 8.60 -9.65
C ARG A 99 1.18 7.44 -10.52
N LEU A 100 1.85 6.45 -9.92
CA LEU A 100 2.32 5.27 -10.65
C LEU A 100 1.16 4.55 -11.35
N VAL A 101 0.03 4.35 -10.65
CA VAL A 101 -1.15 3.72 -11.23
C VAL A 101 -1.67 4.50 -12.43
N HIS A 102 -1.80 5.83 -12.33
CA HIS A 102 -2.27 6.66 -13.45
C HIS A 102 -1.33 6.63 -14.66
N GLU A 103 -0.01 6.62 -14.41
CA GLU A 103 0.98 6.67 -15.50
C GLU A 103 1.23 5.29 -16.14
N LEU A 104 1.19 4.21 -15.34
CA LEU A 104 1.39 2.85 -15.82
C LEU A 104 0.11 2.24 -16.43
N LEU A 105 -1.05 2.60 -15.89
CA LEU A 105 -2.35 2.03 -16.23
C LEU A 105 -3.33 3.14 -16.68
N PRO A 106 -3.03 3.87 -17.77
CA PRO A 106 -3.80 5.07 -18.17
C PRO A 106 -5.26 4.79 -18.52
N ASN A 107 -5.60 3.53 -18.81
CA ASN A 107 -6.98 3.13 -19.07
C ASN A 107 -7.85 3.01 -17.81
N TYR A 108 -7.23 3.07 -16.61
CA TYR A 108 -7.96 3.17 -15.34
C TYR A 108 -8.16 4.63 -14.98
N ALA A 109 -9.08 5.31 -15.70
CA ALA A 109 -9.26 6.76 -15.60
C ALA A 109 -9.83 7.21 -14.24
N ASP A 110 -10.73 6.41 -13.65
CA ASP A 110 -11.45 6.74 -12.40
C ASP A 110 -10.85 6.03 -11.20
N VAL A 111 -9.64 6.40 -10.80
CA VAL A 111 -9.00 5.86 -9.60
C VAL A 111 -9.32 6.76 -8.41
N GLU A 112 -10.09 6.23 -7.46
CA GLU A 112 -10.33 6.88 -6.17
C GLU A 112 -9.36 6.33 -5.13
N ARG A 113 -8.54 7.22 -4.56
CA ARG A 113 -7.62 6.84 -3.51
C ARG A 113 -8.34 6.65 -2.18
N ALA A 114 -8.27 5.45 -1.63
CA ALA A 114 -8.72 5.13 -0.28
C ALA A 114 -7.64 5.47 0.76
N ARG A 115 -7.91 5.15 2.04
CA ARG A 115 -6.93 5.33 3.11
C ARG A 115 -5.65 4.57 2.82
N THR A 116 -4.53 5.24 3.06
CA THR A 116 -3.21 4.63 3.03
C THR A 116 -2.87 4.10 4.42
N SER A 117 -2.41 2.86 4.50
CA SER A 117 -2.12 2.20 5.78
C SER A 117 -0.64 1.86 5.90
N TYR A 118 -0.08 2.09 7.07
CA TYR A 118 1.27 1.73 7.46
C TYR A 118 1.23 0.72 8.62
N ARG A 119 2.04 -0.32 8.54
CA ARG A 119 2.12 -1.37 9.56
C ARG A 119 3.57 -1.51 10.05
N PRO A 120 3.95 -0.89 11.17
CA PRO A 120 5.30 -0.97 11.71
C PRO A 120 5.62 -2.29 12.44
N VAL A 121 4.60 -3.10 12.71
CA VAL A 121 4.74 -4.34 13.48
C VAL A 121 4.41 -5.55 12.60
N GLU A 122 5.30 -6.54 12.62
CA GLU A 122 5.07 -7.81 11.94
C GLU A 122 3.80 -8.53 12.44
N VAL A 123 3.21 -9.28 11.53
CA VAL A 123 2.02 -10.12 11.80
C VAL A 123 2.38 -11.34 12.64
N LYS A 124 3.64 -11.78 12.61
CA LYS A 124 4.15 -12.97 13.29
C LYS A 124 4.00 -12.85 14.81
N GLY A 125 3.37 -13.83 15.42
CA GLY A 125 3.18 -13.88 16.89
C GLY A 125 1.95 -13.18 17.45
N ARG A 126 1.12 -12.51 16.63
CA ARG A 126 -0.14 -11.93 17.10
C ARG A 126 -1.23 -13.00 17.24
N ALA A 127 -1.97 -12.95 18.35
CA ALA A 127 -3.20 -13.70 18.51
C ALA A 127 -4.33 -13.02 17.73
N TYR A 128 -4.92 -13.71 16.77
CA TYR A 128 -6.08 -13.23 16.01
C TYR A 128 -7.30 -14.09 16.32
N SER A 129 -8.48 -13.49 16.35
CA SER A 129 -9.72 -14.25 16.17
C SER A 129 -9.78 -14.76 14.72
N ARG A 130 -10.47 -15.88 14.46
CA ARG A 130 -10.61 -16.41 13.09
C ARG A 130 -11.17 -15.38 12.10
N ILE A 131 -12.03 -14.47 12.55
CA ILE A 131 -12.67 -13.45 11.70
C ILE A 131 -11.70 -12.31 11.35
N SER A 132 -10.65 -12.10 12.16
CA SER A 132 -9.72 -10.98 12.02
C SER A 132 -8.30 -11.44 11.61
N ASP A 133 -8.13 -12.69 11.21
CA ASP A 133 -6.85 -13.24 10.77
C ASP A 133 -6.61 -12.94 9.29
N ASP A 134 -5.79 -11.92 9.03
CA ASP A 134 -5.44 -11.46 7.67
C ASP A 134 -4.66 -12.52 6.86
N ARG A 135 -4.20 -13.62 7.50
CA ARG A 135 -3.51 -14.73 6.82
C ARG A 135 -4.48 -15.68 6.14
N LEU A 136 -5.76 -15.61 6.51
CA LEU A 136 -6.81 -16.41 5.90
C LEU A 136 -7.35 -15.73 4.65
N LEU A 137 -7.82 -16.53 3.70
CA LEU A 137 -8.49 -16.02 2.52
C LEU A 137 -9.73 -15.21 2.94
N HIS A 138 -9.81 -13.97 2.52
CA HIS A 138 -10.89 -13.05 2.85
C HIS A 138 -11.22 -12.14 1.66
N VAL A 139 -12.38 -11.50 1.72
CA VAL A 139 -12.78 -10.46 0.77
C VAL A 139 -12.75 -9.10 1.48
N ASP A 140 -12.28 -8.09 0.76
CA ASP A 140 -12.18 -6.72 1.28
C ASP A 140 -13.46 -5.89 1.09
N ALA A 141 -14.48 -6.49 0.50
CA ALA A 141 -15.79 -5.87 0.33
C ALA A 141 -16.72 -6.26 1.49
N PHE A 142 -17.26 -5.28 2.20
CA PHE A 142 -18.18 -5.48 3.30
C PHE A 142 -19.58 -4.96 2.96
N PRO A 143 -20.66 -5.61 3.45
CA PRO A 143 -22.03 -5.11 3.25
C PRO A 143 -22.23 -3.66 3.71
N SER A 144 -21.51 -3.25 4.77
CA SER A 144 -21.52 -1.88 5.29
C SER A 144 -20.82 -0.84 4.41
N ARG A 145 -20.02 -1.31 3.43
CA ARG A 145 -19.28 -0.48 2.45
C ARG A 145 -19.30 -1.14 1.08
N PRO A 146 -20.44 -1.15 0.40
CA PRO A 146 -20.60 -1.84 -0.86
C PRO A 146 -19.74 -1.17 -1.94
N MET A 147 -19.05 -1.98 -2.74
CA MET A 147 -18.18 -1.50 -3.82
C MET A 147 -18.94 -0.95 -5.03
N ARG A 148 -20.26 -1.20 -5.13
CA ARG A 148 -21.14 -0.68 -6.20
C ARG A 148 -20.58 -0.89 -7.61
N GLY A 149 -20.04 -2.08 -7.89
CA GLY A 149 -19.43 -2.43 -9.18
C GLY A 149 -17.97 -1.96 -9.36
N ARG A 150 -17.41 -1.23 -8.42
CA ARG A 150 -15.98 -0.86 -8.45
C ARG A 150 -15.09 -2.05 -8.04
N ARG A 151 -13.88 -2.08 -8.57
CA ARG A 151 -12.82 -3.02 -8.15
C ARG A 151 -11.89 -2.35 -7.15
N ILE A 152 -11.25 -3.15 -6.30
CA ILE A 152 -10.21 -2.69 -5.39
C ILE A 152 -8.86 -3.05 -5.98
N LEU A 153 -8.02 -2.05 -6.24
CA LEU A 153 -6.61 -2.23 -6.53
C LEU A 153 -5.82 -1.98 -5.24
N ARG A 154 -4.96 -2.92 -4.86
CA ARG A 154 -4.09 -2.78 -3.71
C ARG A 154 -2.64 -2.63 -4.15
N PHE A 155 -1.97 -1.66 -3.55
CA PHE A 155 -0.56 -1.41 -3.76
C PHE A 155 0.18 -1.59 -2.43
N PHE A 156 1.23 -2.42 -2.41
CA PHE A 156 2.02 -2.71 -1.23
C PHE A 156 3.50 -2.41 -1.48
N SER A 157 4.19 -1.93 -0.46
CA SER A 157 5.65 -1.86 -0.44
C SER A 157 6.16 -2.44 0.87
N ASN A 158 7.17 -3.29 0.79
CA ASN A 158 7.92 -3.73 1.95
C ASN A 158 8.91 -2.63 2.32
N VAL A 159 8.84 -2.14 3.56
CA VAL A 159 9.74 -1.11 4.11
C VAL A 159 10.63 -1.66 5.21
N ALA A 160 10.57 -2.97 5.48
CA ALA A 160 11.48 -3.59 6.45
C ALA A 160 12.94 -3.39 6.03
N PRO A 161 13.88 -3.20 6.97
CA PRO A 161 15.30 -3.19 6.66
C PRO A 161 15.72 -4.49 5.97
N GLN A 162 16.64 -4.39 5.00
CA GLN A 162 17.17 -5.59 4.34
C GLN A 162 17.84 -6.49 5.39
N GLY A 163 17.43 -7.76 5.42
CA GLY A 163 17.98 -8.75 6.34
C GLY A 163 17.27 -8.86 7.69
N ALA A 164 16.10 -8.22 7.86
CA ALA A 164 15.24 -8.41 9.01
C ALA A 164 14.28 -9.61 8.81
#